data_4a8a4bfb47ab5d34a825886250c70cb2
#
_entry.id   4a8a4bfb47ab5d34a825886250c70cb2
#
_cell.length_a   1.000
_cell.length_b   1.000
_cell.length_c   1.000
_cell.angle_alpha   90.00
_cell.angle_beta   90.00
_cell.angle_gamma   90.00
#
_symmetry.space_group_name_H-M   'P 1'
#
loop_
_entity.id
_entity.type
_entity.pdbx_description
1 polymer ?
#
loop_
_entity_poly.entity_id
_entity_poly.type
_entity_poly.pdbx_seq_one_letter_code
_entity_poly.pdbx_strand_id
1 'polypeptide(L)'
;MQKLQDSLVKALSIDGALGVALGDWKTGMCLGYKGTNSPAFPEANLELAVAGNTEVIRAKMRAAESLKLTDKIEEILILLETQYHLMHLVQHISGLFFYLVLDREKSNLALARIKLGQIEKELTL
;
A
#
# COMPACT_ATOMS: atom_id res chain seq x y z
N MET A 1 2.04 19.08 -5.48
CA MET A 1 2.97 17.97 -5.25
C MET A 1 2.98 17.59 -3.78
N GLN A 2 3.04 16.33 -3.48
CA GLN A 2 2.87 15.86 -2.10
C GLN A 2 4.08 15.10 -1.61
N LYS A 3 4.60 15.52 -0.46
CA LYS A 3 5.69 14.83 0.20
C LYS A 3 5.14 13.63 0.97
N LEU A 4 6.04 12.76 1.39
CA LEU A 4 5.73 11.51 2.06
C LEU A 4 4.72 11.66 3.21
N GLN A 5 4.97 12.55 4.15
CA GLN A 5 4.09 12.68 5.32
C GLN A 5 2.69 13.13 4.94
N ASP A 6 2.57 14.06 4.00
CA ASP A 6 1.27 14.52 3.51
C ASP A 6 0.50 13.39 2.83
N SER A 7 1.21 12.56 2.06
CA SER A 7 0.60 11.40 1.39
C SER A 7 0.07 10.40 2.41
N LEU A 8 0.81 10.13 3.48
CA LEU A 8 0.37 9.21 4.54
C LEU A 8 -0.86 9.75 5.25
N VAL A 9 -0.88 11.05 5.57
CA VAL A 9 -2.03 11.68 6.22
C VAL A 9 -3.27 11.59 5.33
N LYS A 10 -3.12 11.88 4.05
CA LYS A 10 -4.25 11.80 3.10
C LYS A 10 -4.76 10.38 2.95
N ALA A 11 -3.86 9.40 2.82
CA ALA A 11 -4.26 8.01 2.70
C ALA A 11 -4.99 7.52 3.94
N LEU A 12 -4.54 7.93 5.12
CA LEU A 12 -5.19 7.54 6.37
C LEU A 12 -6.57 8.18 6.53
N SER A 13 -6.86 9.27 5.80
CA SER A 13 -8.17 9.91 5.82
C SER A 13 -9.21 9.21 4.94
N ILE A 14 -8.81 8.21 4.18
CA ILE A 14 -9.74 7.40 3.40
C ILE A 14 -10.68 6.66 4.35
N ASP A 15 -11.98 6.67 4.05
CA ASP A 15 -12.98 6.03 4.91
C ASP A 15 -12.63 4.57 5.17
N GLY A 16 -12.60 4.20 6.45
CA GLY A 16 -12.30 2.84 6.87
C GLY A 16 -10.82 2.52 6.99
N ALA A 17 -9.93 3.48 6.72
CA ALA A 17 -8.49 3.24 6.81
C ALA A 17 -8.06 2.97 8.25
N LEU A 18 -7.34 1.87 8.45
CA LEU A 18 -6.76 1.48 9.74
C LEU A 18 -5.27 1.81 9.81
N GLY A 19 -4.60 1.81 8.67
CA GLY A 19 -3.19 2.11 8.61
C GLY A 19 -2.69 2.23 7.18
N VAL A 20 -1.59 2.95 7.02
CA VAL A 20 -0.94 3.13 5.72
C VAL A 20 0.57 3.18 5.92
N ALA A 21 1.30 2.64 4.96
CA ALA A 21 2.76 2.70 4.95
C ALA A 21 3.25 2.94 3.53
N LEU A 22 4.44 3.52 3.41
CA LEU A 22 5.16 3.58 2.14
C LEU A 22 6.42 2.74 2.29
N GLY A 23 6.56 1.74 1.44
CA GLY A 23 7.70 0.84 1.44
C GLY A 23 8.48 0.87 0.14
N ASP A 24 9.67 0.30 0.18
CA ASP A 24 10.51 0.09 -1.00
C ASP A 24 10.72 -1.41 -1.15
N TRP A 25 10.13 -2.01 -2.20
CA TRP A 25 10.23 -3.45 -2.41
C TRP A 25 11.61 -3.88 -2.96
N LYS A 26 12.43 -2.92 -3.41
CA LYS A 26 13.79 -3.24 -3.83
C LYS A 26 14.72 -3.47 -2.65
N THR A 27 14.53 -2.73 -1.57
CA THR A 27 15.37 -2.82 -0.37
C THR A 27 14.67 -3.49 0.80
N GLY A 28 13.33 -3.51 0.81
CA GLY A 28 12.55 -3.97 1.94
C GLY A 28 12.36 -2.93 3.03
N MET A 29 12.83 -1.70 2.81
CA MET A 29 12.74 -0.63 3.81
C MET A 29 11.34 -0.04 3.89
N CYS A 30 10.93 0.30 5.11
CA CYS A 30 9.74 1.12 5.35
C CYS A 30 10.17 2.58 5.43
N LEU A 31 9.67 3.40 4.51
CA LEU A 31 10.03 4.82 4.47
C LEU A 31 9.19 5.67 5.42
N GLY A 32 8.02 5.19 5.79
CA GLY A 32 7.14 5.88 6.72
C GLY A 32 5.84 5.13 6.87
N TYR A 33 5.15 5.35 7.98
CA TYR A 33 3.86 4.75 8.22
C TYR A 33 3.04 5.59 9.18
N LYS A 34 1.72 5.39 9.14
CA LYS A 34 0.80 6.07 10.03
C LYS A 34 -0.42 5.18 10.24
N GLY A 35 -0.84 5.04 11.48
CA GLY A 35 -1.99 4.22 11.82
C GLY A 35 -2.98 4.95 12.69
N THR A 36 -4.17 4.37 12.82
CA THR A 36 -5.21 4.87 13.74
C THR A 36 -5.08 4.27 15.13
N ASN A 37 -4.15 3.31 15.26
CA ASN A 37 -3.93 2.56 16.50
C ASN A 37 -5.15 1.72 16.92
N SER A 38 -5.92 1.27 15.93
CA SER A 38 -7.04 0.36 16.16
C SER A 38 -6.54 -1.00 16.65
N PRO A 39 -7.24 -1.64 17.60
CA PRO A 39 -6.91 -3.02 17.98
C PRO A 39 -6.96 -4.00 16.81
N ALA A 40 -7.76 -3.70 15.77
CA ALA A 40 -7.87 -4.54 14.59
C ALA A 40 -6.58 -4.54 13.76
N PHE A 41 -5.80 -3.47 13.84
CA PHE A 41 -4.49 -3.39 13.17
C PHE A 41 -3.61 -2.38 13.91
N PRO A 42 -2.84 -2.82 14.90
CA PRO A 42 -1.95 -1.93 15.65
C PRO A 42 -0.93 -1.24 14.73
N GLU A 43 -0.66 0.03 15.00
CA GLU A 43 0.28 0.82 14.19
C GLU A 43 1.66 0.17 14.07
N ALA A 44 2.13 -0.46 15.15
CA ALA A 44 3.44 -1.13 15.14
C ALA A 44 3.54 -2.26 14.11
N ASN A 45 2.42 -2.83 13.68
CA ASN A 45 2.42 -3.90 12.69
C ASN A 45 2.69 -3.41 11.27
N LEU A 46 2.55 -2.12 11.01
CA LEU A 46 2.72 -1.57 9.66
C LEU A 46 4.14 -1.75 9.13
N GLU A 47 5.14 -1.49 9.96
CA GLU A 47 6.53 -1.66 9.56
C GLU A 47 6.85 -3.12 9.26
N LEU A 48 6.38 -4.02 10.13
CA LEU A 48 6.55 -5.46 9.93
C LEU A 48 5.84 -5.93 8.65
N ALA A 49 4.65 -5.41 8.40
CA ALA A 49 3.87 -5.75 7.21
C ALA A 49 4.57 -5.34 5.92
N VAL A 50 5.26 -4.21 5.92
CA VAL A 50 6.02 -3.77 4.74
C VAL A 50 7.07 -4.82 4.35
N ALA A 51 7.77 -5.38 5.32
CA ALA A 51 8.77 -6.43 5.05
C ALA A 51 8.12 -7.67 4.42
N GLY A 52 7.01 -8.12 4.98
CA GLY A 52 6.29 -9.28 4.46
C GLY A 52 5.69 -9.03 3.08
N ASN A 53 5.10 -7.86 2.89
CA ASN A 53 4.48 -7.50 1.60
C ASN A 53 5.51 -7.26 0.51
N THR A 54 6.71 -6.84 0.86
CA THR A 54 7.83 -6.76 -0.08
C THR A 54 8.09 -8.13 -0.71
N GLU A 55 8.04 -9.19 0.08
CA GLU A 55 8.22 -10.56 -0.43
C GLU A 55 7.08 -10.98 -1.36
N VAL A 56 5.86 -10.57 -1.06
CA VAL A 56 4.69 -10.83 -1.93
C VAL A 56 4.90 -10.16 -3.30
N ILE A 57 5.29 -8.89 -3.29
CA ILE A 57 5.53 -8.13 -4.53
C ILE A 57 6.64 -8.78 -5.35
N ARG A 58 7.76 -9.10 -4.71
CA ARG A 58 8.90 -9.73 -5.38
C ARG A 58 8.53 -11.07 -5.98
N ALA A 59 7.76 -11.89 -5.25
CA ALA A 59 7.32 -13.19 -5.73
C ALA A 59 6.44 -13.05 -6.97
N LYS A 60 5.53 -12.06 -6.97
CA LYS A 60 4.66 -11.81 -8.12
C LYS A 60 5.45 -11.31 -9.32
N MET A 61 6.45 -10.48 -9.09
CA MET A 61 7.32 -10.01 -10.17
C MET A 61 8.12 -11.14 -10.80
N ARG A 62 8.63 -12.06 -9.98
CA ARG A 62 9.31 -13.26 -10.50
C ARG A 62 8.37 -14.13 -11.31
N ALA A 63 7.14 -14.31 -10.85
CA ALA A 63 6.13 -15.09 -11.59
C ALA A 63 5.82 -14.44 -12.93
N ALA A 64 5.63 -13.14 -12.97
CA ALA A 64 5.36 -12.40 -14.20
C ALA A 64 6.53 -12.54 -15.19
N GLU A 65 7.76 -12.44 -14.71
CA GLU A 65 8.95 -12.62 -15.54
C GLU A 65 9.03 -14.03 -16.11
N SER A 66 8.75 -15.05 -15.29
CA SER A 66 8.74 -16.44 -15.74
C SER A 66 7.69 -16.69 -16.82
N LEU A 67 6.59 -15.96 -16.78
CA LEU A 67 5.51 -16.04 -17.77
C LEU A 67 5.78 -15.14 -18.98
N LYS A 68 6.89 -14.41 -18.97
CA LYS A 68 7.28 -13.47 -20.03
C LYS A 68 6.24 -12.36 -20.23
N LEU A 69 5.59 -11.93 -19.14
CA LEU A 69 4.67 -10.81 -19.17
C LEU A 69 5.47 -9.51 -19.14
N THR A 70 5.06 -8.55 -19.96
CA THR A 70 5.68 -7.23 -20.02
C THR A 70 4.89 -6.17 -19.29
N ASP A 71 3.71 -6.54 -18.81
CA ASP A 71 2.83 -5.63 -18.05
C ASP A 71 3.47 -5.25 -16.73
N LYS A 72 3.29 -4.00 -16.34
CA LYS A 72 3.68 -3.56 -15.00
C LYS A 72 2.61 -3.93 -14.00
N ILE A 73 3.02 -4.32 -12.81
CA ILE A 73 2.09 -4.54 -11.71
C ILE A 73 1.68 -3.16 -11.16
N GLU A 74 0.40 -2.87 -11.19
CA GLU A 74 -0.12 -1.62 -10.64
C GLU A 74 -0.56 -1.79 -9.19
N GLU A 75 -1.15 -2.94 -8.86
CA GLU A 75 -1.78 -3.12 -7.57
C GLU A 75 -1.92 -4.59 -7.22
N ILE A 76 -1.78 -4.91 -5.94
CA ILE A 76 -2.09 -6.23 -5.40
C ILE A 76 -3.15 -6.03 -4.33
N LEU A 77 -4.28 -6.70 -4.47
CA LEU A 77 -5.39 -6.63 -3.54
C LEU A 77 -5.56 -7.96 -2.83
N ILE A 78 -5.60 -7.92 -1.51
CA ILE A 78 -5.87 -9.10 -0.69
C ILE A 78 -7.15 -8.87 0.08
N LEU A 79 -8.13 -9.75 -0.11
CA LEU A 79 -9.40 -9.71 0.59
C LEU A 79 -9.33 -10.63 1.79
N LEU A 80 -9.29 -10.06 2.98
CA LEU A 80 -9.44 -10.83 4.22
C LEU A 80 -10.91 -10.76 4.65
N GLU A 81 -11.31 -11.60 5.58
CA GLU A 81 -12.70 -11.63 6.02
C GLU A 81 -13.20 -10.30 6.57
N THR A 82 -12.34 -9.56 7.29
CA THR A 82 -12.72 -8.31 7.94
C THR A 82 -11.95 -7.10 7.45
N GLN A 83 -10.97 -7.30 6.56
CA GLN A 83 -10.09 -6.23 6.09
C GLN A 83 -9.80 -6.36 4.60
N TYR A 84 -9.49 -5.23 3.97
CA TYR A 84 -8.85 -5.20 2.66
C TYR A 84 -7.42 -4.74 2.85
N HIS A 85 -6.47 -5.41 2.20
CA HIS A 85 -5.08 -4.99 2.14
C HIS A 85 -4.72 -4.64 0.70
N LEU A 86 -4.35 -3.41 0.47
CA LEU A 86 -3.99 -2.88 -0.85
C LEU A 86 -2.50 -2.60 -0.88
N MET A 87 -1.81 -3.14 -1.88
CA MET A 87 -0.44 -2.76 -2.19
C MET A 87 -0.47 -2.05 -3.54
N HIS A 88 -0.32 -0.73 -3.54
CA HIS A 88 -0.40 0.08 -4.75
C HIS A 88 1.01 0.54 -5.12
N LEU A 89 1.52 0.03 -6.25
CA LEU A 89 2.87 0.34 -6.68
C LEU A 89 2.92 1.73 -7.31
N VAL A 90 3.88 2.54 -6.87
CA VAL A 90 4.06 3.89 -7.39
C VAL A 90 4.66 3.78 -8.79
N GLN A 91 3.95 4.28 -9.79
CA GLN A 91 4.35 4.06 -11.19
C GLN A 91 5.49 4.96 -11.63
N HIS A 92 5.60 6.16 -11.08
CA HIS A 92 6.61 7.15 -11.49
C HIS A 92 7.87 7.13 -10.63
N ILE A 93 7.91 6.32 -9.57
CA ILE A 93 9.09 6.15 -8.72
C ILE A 93 9.29 4.66 -8.51
N SER A 94 10.26 4.09 -9.22
CA SER A 94 10.51 2.64 -9.17
C SER A 94 10.86 2.17 -7.76
N GLY A 95 10.27 1.07 -7.35
CA GLY A 95 10.52 0.45 -6.05
C GLY A 95 9.54 0.80 -4.95
N LEU A 96 8.84 1.93 -5.06
CA LEU A 96 7.95 2.38 -4.00
C LEU A 96 6.55 1.78 -4.14
N PHE A 97 5.94 1.50 -2.99
CA PHE A 97 4.55 1.06 -2.93
C PHE A 97 3.87 1.57 -1.67
N PHE A 98 2.60 1.91 -1.81
CA PHE A 98 1.74 2.17 -0.66
C PHE A 98 1.11 0.86 -0.20
N TYR A 99 1.05 0.66 1.11
CA TYR A 99 0.32 -0.43 1.74
C TYR A 99 -0.79 0.20 2.57
N LEU A 100 -2.04 -0.08 2.22
CA LEU A 100 -3.21 0.48 2.88
C LEU A 100 -4.07 -0.64 3.44
N VAL A 101 -4.40 -0.53 4.73
CA VAL A 101 -5.27 -1.49 5.43
C VAL A 101 -6.60 -0.81 5.68
N LEU A 102 -7.67 -1.44 5.22
CA LEU A 102 -9.04 -0.93 5.35
C LEU A 102 -9.90 -1.89 6.16
N ASP A 103 -10.77 -1.34 7.00
CA ASP A 103 -11.85 -2.08 7.64
C ASP A 103 -12.95 -2.30 6.59
N ARG A 104 -13.28 -3.56 6.28
CA ARG A 104 -14.26 -3.88 5.23
C ARG A 104 -15.63 -3.28 5.49
N GLU A 105 -16.06 -3.26 6.74
CA GLU A 105 -17.41 -2.75 7.07
C GLU A 105 -17.51 -1.23 6.88
N LYS A 106 -16.40 -0.52 7.04
CA LYS A 106 -16.40 0.96 7.04
C LYS A 106 -15.85 1.56 5.77
N SER A 107 -15.46 0.75 4.80
CA SER A 107 -14.81 1.25 3.59
C SER A 107 -15.60 0.93 2.32
N ASN A 108 -15.37 1.75 1.30
CA ASN A 108 -15.80 1.49 -0.07
C ASN A 108 -14.53 1.18 -0.86
N LEU A 109 -14.34 -0.07 -1.23
CA LEU A 109 -13.12 -0.53 -1.87
C LEU A 109 -12.83 0.21 -3.18
N ALA A 110 -13.84 0.36 -4.03
CA ALA A 110 -13.65 1.05 -5.32
C ALA A 110 -13.20 2.49 -5.13
N LEU A 111 -13.85 3.21 -4.21
CA LEU A 111 -13.51 4.60 -3.92
C LEU A 111 -12.13 4.71 -3.27
N ALA A 112 -11.79 3.80 -2.37
CA ALA A 112 -10.47 3.77 -1.74
C ALA A 112 -9.36 3.58 -2.77
N ARG A 113 -9.56 2.69 -3.73
CA ARG A 113 -8.59 2.47 -4.81
C ARG A 113 -8.39 3.71 -5.68
N ILE A 114 -9.48 4.40 -6.00
CA ILE A 114 -9.41 5.65 -6.78
C ILE A 114 -8.63 6.72 -6.00
N LYS A 115 -8.96 6.90 -4.72
CA LYS A 115 -8.30 7.91 -3.89
C LYS A 115 -6.82 7.61 -3.69
N LEU A 116 -6.49 6.35 -3.44
CA LEU A 116 -5.09 5.95 -3.28
C LEU A 116 -4.29 6.16 -4.56
N GLY A 117 -4.89 5.88 -5.71
CA GLY A 117 -4.27 6.13 -7.01
C GLY A 117 -3.98 7.61 -7.25
N GLN A 118 -4.87 8.50 -6.81
CA GLN A 118 -4.64 9.94 -6.89
C GLN A 118 -3.49 10.38 -5.99
N ILE A 119 -3.44 9.85 -4.77
CA ILE A 119 -2.37 10.13 -3.82
C ILE A 119 -1.03 9.66 -4.38
N GLU A 120 -1.01 8.47 -4.98
CA GLU A 120 0.21 7.91 -5.58
C GLU A 120 0.76 8.81 -6.68
N LYS A 121 -0.09 9.34 -7.54
CA LYS A 121 0.34 10.20 -8.64
C LYS A 121 0.95 11.51 -8.17
N GLU A 122 0.54 12.00 -7.02
CA GLU A 122 1.02 13.27 -6.46
C GLU A 122 2.25 13.12 -5.58
N LEU A 123 2.66 11.88 -5.28
CA LEU A 123 3.80 11.63 -4.39
C LEU A 123 5.10 12.18 -4.97
N THR A 124 5.84 12.92 -4.15
CA THR A 124 7.22 13.33 -4.42
C THR A 124 8.07 13.03 -3.20
N LEU A 125 9.33 12.78 -3.44
CA LEU A 125 10.31 12.55 -2.37
C LEU A 125 11.35 13.65 -2.30
#